data_eb41035d4fc11c4b3811486ff1a2a59f
#
_entry.id   eb41035d4fc11c4b3811486ff1a2a59f
#
_cell.length_a   1.000
_cell.length_b   1.000
_cell.length_c   1.000
_cell.angle_alpha   90.00
_cell.angle_beta   90.00
_cell.angle_gamma   90.00
#
_symmetry.space_group_name_H-M   'P 1'
#
loop_
_entity.id
_entity.type
_entity.pdbx_description
1 polymer ?
#
loop_
_entity_poly.entity_id
_entity_poly.type
_entity_poly.pdbx_seq_one_letter_code
_entity_poly.pdbx_strand_id
1 'polypeptide(L)'
;MWFHVSAARRAMRPATMALAAALLVGGCATNPVDSQWTDPQFAGQSLRGSKLLVVCEAADESLQRNCLDRASAELVAYGASPVTQAPVPPGTARSSAAEPYLAAARAAGAKAVWLTSVGPDATLVQPGPSIGVGLGGFGRSVGGGVGISLPIGGGKTSTAYGANSQLTDVASARLMWTAKTRAPSDDDANAQVAELVKSAVAAAGKAGFF
;
A
#
# COMPACT_ATOMS: atom_id res chain seq x y z
N MET A 1 -69.03 -4.65 40.57
CA MET A 1 -67.62 -4.99 40.63
C MET A 1 -67.01 -4.53 39.28
N TRP A 2 -66.43 -3.35 39.26
CA TRP A 2 -65.92 -2.71 38.03
C TRP A 2 -64.40 -2.75 38.09
N PHE A 3 -63.77 -3.41 37.12
CA PHE A 3 -62.33 -3.43 36.97
C PHE A 3 -61.91 -2.35 35.95
N HIS A 4 -61.21 -1.31 36.42
CA HIS A 4 -60.59 -0.35 35.61
C HIS A 4 -59.24 -0.93 35.12
N VAL A 5 -59.08 -1.11 33.80
CA VAL A 5 -57.83 -1.45 33.16
C VAL A 5 -57.16 -0.13 32.78
N SER A 6 -56.11 0.26 33.53
CA SER A 6 -55.28 1.41 33.21
C SER A 6 -54.28 1.05 32.12
N ALA A 7 -54.42 1.62 30.93
CA ALA A 7 -53.44 1.53 29.81
C ALA A 7 -52.25 2.45 30.07
N ALA A 8 -51.13 1.91 30.51
CA ALA A 8 -49.87 2.64 30.62
C ALA A 8 -49.24 2.81 29.20
N ARG A 9 -49.42 3.99 28.60
CA ARG A 9 -48.69 4.42 27.40
C ARG A 9 -47.22 4.67 27.79
N ARG A 10 -46.32 3.74 27.49
CA ARG A 10 -44.89 3.99 27.55
C ARG A 10 -44.47 4.92 26.42
N ALA A 11 -44.19 6.19 26.75
CA ALA A 11 -43.55 7.12 25.86
C ALA A 11 -42.14 6.63 25.52
N MET A 12 -41.95 6.17 24.30
CA MET A 12 -40.62 5.85 23.76
C MET A 12 -39.80 7.13 23.67
N ARG A 13 -38.73 7.19 24.47
CA ARG A 13 -37.79 8.33 24.49
C ARG A 13 -37.04 8.42 23.17
N PRO A 14 -36.92 9.61 22.55
CA PRO A 14 -36.23 9.78 21.23
C PRO A 14 -34.71 9.62 21.31
N ALA A 15 -34.14 9.35 22.49
CA ALA A 15 -32.68 9.18 22.67
C ALA A 15 -32.11 7.89 22.09
N THR A 16 -32.93 6.87 21.81
CA THR A 16 -32.46 5.59 21.25
C THR A 16 -32.33 5.59 19.72
N MET A 17 -32.91 6.57 19.02
CA MET A 17 -32.80 6.66 17.54
C MET A 17 -31.54 7.36 17.06
N ALA A 18 -30.88 8.18 17.89
CA ALA A 18 -29.67 8.90 17.53
C ALA A 18 -28.40 8.00 17.49
N LEU A 19 -28.39 6.90 18.23
CA LEU A 19 -27.24 6.00 18.33
C LEU A 19 -27.12 5.03 17.14
N ALA A 20 -28.23 4.76 16.44
CA ALA A 20 -28.24 3.86 15.29
C ALA A 20 -27.75 4.51 13.98
N ALA A 21 -27.75 5.84 13.89
CA ALA A 21 -27.32 6.56 12.69
C ALA A 21 -25.80 6.77 12.62
N ALA A 22 -25.06 6.63 13.73
CA ALA A 22 -23.61 6.86 13.78
C ALA A 22 -22.77 5.68 13.25
N LEU A 23 -23.34 4.52 12.98
CA LEU A 23 -22.63 3.30 12.56
C LEU A 23 -22.53 3.13 11.04
N LEU A 24 -23.08 4.03 10.23
CA LEU A 24 -23.09 3.89 8.75
C LEU A 24 -22.03 4.73 8.03
N VAL A 25 -21.15 5.43 8.73
CA VAL A 25 -19.99 6.08 8.12
C VAL A 25 -18.80 5.11 8.14
N GLY A 26 -19.00 3.91 7.64
CA GLY A 26 -17.94 3.00 7.24
C GLY A 26 -17.31 3.58 5.96
N GLY A 27 -16.32 4.47 6.11
CA GLY A 27 -15.54 4.98 4.99
C GLY A 27 -15.06 3.80 4.16
N CYS A 28 -15.19 3.87 2.84
CA CYS A 28 -14.52 2.98 1.91
C CYS A 28 -13.02 3.09 2.15
N ALA A 29 -12.46 2.27 3.03
CA ALA A 29 -11.01 2.11 3.13
C ALA A 29 -10.58 1.49 1.80
N THR A 30 -9.94 2.28 0.94
CA THR A 30 -9.28 1.75 -0.24
C THR A 30 -8.28 0.70 0.23
N ASN A 31 -8.48 -0.54 -0.20
CA ASN A 31 -7.56 -1.60 0.16
C ASN A 31 -6.22 -1.35 -0.56
N PRO A 32 -5.12 -1.05 0.14
CA PRO A 32 -3.84 -0.79 -0.48
C PRO A 32 -3.20 -2.04 -1.09
N VAL A 33 -3.79 -3.21 -0.90
CA VAL A 33 -3.35 -4.48 -1.48
C VAL A 33 -4.15 -4.76 -2.74
N ASP A 34 -3.50 -4.68 -3.89
CA ASP A 34 -4.11 -4.95 -5.20
C ASP A 34 -4.36 -6.44 -5.42
N SER A 35 -3.37 -7.25 -5.07
CA SER A 35 -3.43 -8.69 -5.22
C SER A 35 -2.50 -9.38 -4.24
N GLN A 36 -2.86 -10.59 -3.83
CA GLN A 36 -2.00 -11.44 -3.02
C GLN A 36 -2.22 -12.91 -3.38
N TRP A 37 -1.19 -13.70 -3.15
CA TRP A 37 -1.22 -15.14 -3.31
C TRP A 37 -0.46 -15.83 -2.18
N THR A 38 -0.95 -16.97 -1.73
CA THR A 38 -0.34 -17.82 -0.71
C THR A 38 -0.24 -19.24 -1.25
N ASP A 39 0.92 -19.85 -1.14
CA ASP A 39 1.09 -21.29 -1.44
C ASP A 39 0.34 -22.12 -0.38
N PRO A 40 -0.61 -22.97 -0.79
CA PRO A 40 -1.40 -23.78 0.15
C PRO A 40 -0.55 -24.69 1.05
N GLN A 41 0.67 -25.07 0.63
CA GLN A 41 1.56 -25.89 1.44
C GLN A 41 2.15 -25.15 2.64
N PHE A 42 2.16 -23.81 2.60
CA PHE A 42 2.64 -22.96 3.67
C PHE A 42 1.50 -22.32 4.48
N ALA A 43 0.25 -22.60 4.13
CA ALA A 43 -0.90 -22.08 4.86
C ALA A 43 -0.85 -22.51 6.35
N GLY A 44 -0.93 -21.54 7.24
CA GLY A 44 -0.84 -21.75 8.68
C GLY A 44 0.57 -21.95 9.24
N GLN A 45 1.61 -21.84 8.44
CA GLN A 45 3.00 -21.85 8.93
C GLN A 45 3.36 -20.45 9.48
N SER A 46 3.37 -20.33 10.80
CA SER A 46 3.79 -19.07 11.44
C SER A 46 5.31 -18.89 11.41
N LEU A 47 5.70 -17.66 11.12
CA LEU A 47 7.08 -17.18 11.16
C LEU A 47 7.38 -16.35 12.43
N ARG A 48 6.43 -16.29 13.39
CA ARG A 48 6.65 -15.65 14.68
C ARG A 48 7.87 -16.25 15.39
N GLY A 49 8.70 -15.39 15.98
CA GLY A 49 9.96 -15.81 16.62
C GLY A 49 11.05 -16.27 15.65
N SER A 50 10.75 -16.38 14.35
CA SER A 50 11.75 -16.80 13.37
C SER A 50 12.60 -15.65 12.87
N LYS A 51 13.86 -15.92 12.54
CA LYS A 51 14.71 -14.98 11.83
C LYS A 51 14.27 -14.87 10.37
N LEU A 52 14.16 -13.63 9.89
CA LEU A 52 13.85 -13.30 8.50
C LEU A 52 14.97 -12.45 7.92
N LEU A 53 15.53 -12.84 6.77
CA LEU A 53 16.38 -11.92 6.02
C LEU A 53 15.49 -10.90 5.31
N VAL A 54 15.67 -9.62 5.63
CA VAL A 54 14.92 -8.52 5.03
C VAL A 54 15.74 -7.88 3.94
N VAL A 55 15.18 -7.82 2.76
CA VAL A 55 15.79 -7.20 1.56
C VAL A 55 14.80 -6.21 0.98
N CYS A 56 15.28 -5.03 0.66
CA CYS A 56 14.53 -4.03 -0.09
C CYS A 56 15.30 -3.64 -1.34
N GLU A 57 14.60 -3.61 -2.47
CA GLU A 57 15.10 -3.15 -3.75
C GLU A 57 14.34 -1.88 -4.16
N ALA A 58 15.05 -0.80 -4.40
CA ALA A 58 14.50 0.44 -4.94
C ALA A 58 15.53 1.08 -5.88
N ALA A 59 15.08 2.01 -6.73
CA ALA A 59 15.99 2.71 -7.65
C ALA A 59 16.89 3.69 -6.90
N ASP A 60 16.40 4.23 -5.81
CA ASP A 60 17.04 5.24 -4.97
C ASP A 60 17.44 4.63 -3.64
N GLU A 61 18.66 4.95 -3.17
CA GLU A 61 19.21 4.40 -1.94
C GLU A 61 18.43 4.88 -0.71
N SER A 62 17.90 6.09 -0.72
CA SER A 62 17.12 6.62 0.41
C SER A 62 15.79 5.87 0.56
N LEU A 63 15.11 5.57 -0.55
CA LEU A 63 13.90 4.76 -0.57
C LEU A 63 14.18 3.32 -0.13
N GLN A 64 15.34 2.77 -0.55
CA GLN A 64 15.76 1.44 -0.15
C GLN A 64 15.99 1.34 1.36
N ARG A 65 16.71 2.31 1.96
CA ARG A 65 16.93 2.37 3.41
C ARG A 65 15.62 2.53 4.18
N ASN A 66 14.77 3.46 3.76
CA ASN A 66 13.45 3.65 4.38
C ASN A 66 12.61 2.36 4.32
N CYS A 67 12.61 1.67 3.18
CA CYS A 67 11.93 0.38 3.04
C CYS A 67 12.49 -0.66 4.04
N LEU A 68 13.83 -0.80 4.15
CA LEU A 68 14.46 -1.74 5.08
C LEU A 68 14.12 -1.44 6.54
N ASP A 69 14.21 -0.17 6.94
CA ASP A 69 13.94 0.25 8.31
C ASP A 69 12.46 0.03 8.66
N ARG A 70 11.58 0.40 7.75
CA ARG A 70 10.14 0.22 7.95
C ARG A 70 9.75 -1.26 7.96
N ALA A 71 10.26 -2.07 7.02
CA ALA A 71 9.96 -3.50 6.98
C ALA A 71 10.45 -4.20 8.26
N SER A 72 11.65 -3.85 8.72
CA SER A 72 12.20 -4.40 9.96
C SER A 72 11.33 -4.03 11.16
N ALA A 73 10.93 -2.78 11.29
CA ALA A 73 10.08 -2.32 12.40
C ALA A 73 8.70 -3.01 12.40
N GLU A 74 8.05 -3.10 11.24
CA GLU A 74 6.75 -3.76 11.12
C GLU A 74 6.85 -5.26 11.41
N LEU A 75 7.87 -5.96 10.88
CA LEU A 75 8.08 -7.38 11.14
C LEU A 75 8.35 -7.68 12.62
N VAL A 76 9.09 -6.80 13.32
CA VAL A 76 9.26 -6.90 14.78
C VAL A 76 7.93 -6.74 15.50
N ALA A 77 7.09 -5.78 15.10
CA ALA A 77 5.77 -5.58 15.68
C ALA A 77 4.87 -6.81 15.52
N TYR A 78 5.05 -7.57 14.44
CA TYR A 78 4.36 -8.84 14.22
C TYR A 78 5.05 -10.05 14.87
N GLY A 79 6.16 -9.84 15.58
CA GLY A 79 6.85 -10.87 16.37
C GLY A 79 7.88 -11.68 15.60
N ALA A 80 8.33 -11.24 14.44
CA ALA A 80 9.47 -11.82 13.73
C ALA A 80 10.80 -11.19 14.19
N SER A 81 11.93 -11.81 13.83
CA SER A 81 13.27 -11.32 14.13
C SER A 81 13.99 -10.96 12.81
N PRO A 82 13.87 -9.72 12.32
CA PRO A 82 14.49 -9.32 11.07
C PRO A 82 16.03 -9.27 11.20
N VAL A 83 16.69 -9.71 10.14
CA VAL A 83 18.13 -9.50 9.90
C VAL A 83 18.24 -8.78 8.56
N THR A 84 18.87 -7.63 8.53
CA THR A 84 19.02 -6.84 7.30
C THR A 84 20.29 -7.22 6.57
N GLN A 85 20.21 -7.29 5.25
CA GLN A 85 21.40 -7.34 4.39
C GLN A 85 21.84 -5.92 4.04
N ALA A 86 23.15 -5.75 3.79
CA ALA A 86 23.65 -4.49 3.26
C ALA A 86 22.89 -4.09 1.99
N PRO A 87 22.65 -2.80 1.75
CA PRO A 87 21.94 -2.32 0.56
C PRO A 87 22.54 -2.90 -0.72
N VAL A 88 21.68 -3.35 -1.62
CA VAL A 88 22.11 -3.78 -2.96
C VAL A 88 22.52 -2.53 -3.74
N PRO A 89 23.69 -2.51 -4.41
CA PRO A 89 24.11 -1.33 -5.14
C PRO A 89 23.04 -0.87 -6.14
N PRO A 90 22.80 0.46 -6.25
CA PRO A 90 21.87 1.01 -7.24
C PRO A 90 22.26 0.55 -8.65
N GLY A 91 21.28 0.18 -9.47
CA GLY A 91 21.51 -0.29 -10.85
C GLY A 91 21.81 -1.78 -11.00
N THR A 92 21.93 -2.52 -9.92
CA THR A 92 21.91 -4.00 -9.98
C THR A 92 20.56 -4.45 -10.52
N ALA A 93 20.55 -5.37 -11.48
CA ALA A 93 19.31 -5.91 -12.03
C ALA A 93 18.43 -6.41 -10.88
N ARG A 94 17.27 -5.79 -10.74
CA ARG A 94 16.30 -6.18 -9.71
C ARG A 94 15.82 -7.58 -10.03
N SER A 95 16.17 -8.50 -9.17
CA SER A 95 15.59 -9.83 -9.22
C SER A 95 14.25 -9.74 -8.48
N SER A 96 13.15 -9.89 -9.19
CA SER A 96 11.85 -10.07 -8.52
C SER A 96 11.78 -11.42 -7.79
N ALA A 97 12.90 -12.06 -7.56
CA ALA A 97 13.08 -13.39 -7.03
C ALA A 97 14.10 -13.39 -5.88
N ALA A 98 13.89 -14.25 -4.89
CA ALA A 98 14.70 -14.31 -3.68
C ALA A 98 16.00 -15.13 -3.83
N GLU A 99 16.20 -15.82 -4.96
CA GLU A 99 17.34 -16.73 -5.17
C GLU A 99 18.70 -16.10 -4.86
N PRO A 100 19.02 -14.86 -5.28
CA PRO A 100 20.31 -14.25 -4.98
C PRO A 100 20.59 -14.07 -3.50
N TYR A 101 19.53 -14.03 -2.69
CA TYR A 101 19.60 -13.76 -1.25
C TYR A 101 19.59 -15.02 -0.38
N LEU A 102 19.30 -16.18 -0.96
CA LEU A 102 19.17 -17.45 -0.21
C LEU A 102 20.47 -17.85 0.47
N ALA A 103 21.63 -17.63 -0.15
CA ALA A 103 22.93 -17.95 0.46
C ALA A 103 23.17 -17.11 1.72
N ALA A 104 22.91 -15.80 1.63
CA ALA A 104 23.01 -14.87 2.77
C ALA A 104 21.99 -15.21 3.87
N ALA A 105 20.77 -15.58 3.48
CA ALA A 105 19.73 -15.99 4.43
C ALA A 105 20.13 -17.25 5.20
N ARG A 106 20.71 -18.25 4.54
CA ARG A 106 21.23 -19.46 5.18
C ARG A 106 22.37 -19.13 6.15
N ALA A 107 23.32 -18.28 5.72
CA ALA A 107 24.43 -17.86 6.59
C ALA A 107 23.95 -17.11 7.84
N ALA A 108 22.90 -16.31 7.72
CA ALA A 108 22.27 -15.60 8.84
C ALA A 108 21.39 -16.52 9.72
N GLY A 109 21.15 -17.76 9.33
CA GLY A 109 20.22 -18.65 9.99
C GLY A 109 18.76 -18.20 9.91
N ALA A 110 18.42 -17.50 8.82
CA ALA A 110 17.05 -17.06 8.56
C ALA A 110 16.20 -18.21 8.05
N LYS A 111 14.93 -18.25 8.47
CA LYS A 111 13.95 -19.26 8.03
C LYS A 111 13.32 -18.87 6.69
N ALA A 112 13.11 -17.59 6.47
CA ALA A 112 12.58 -17.08 5.21
C ALA A 112 13.27 -15.77 4.81
N VAL A 113 13.16 -15.43 3.52
CA VAL A 113 13.54 -14.13 2.96
C VAL A 113 12.27 -13.31 2.78
N TRP A 114 12.23 -12.13 3.38
CA TRP A 114 11.29 -11.06 3.05
C TRP A 114 11.94 -10.15 2.02
N LEU A 115 11.44 -10.14 0.81
CA LEU A 115 11.91 -9.26 -0.27
C LEU A 115 10.79 -8.29 -0.66
N THR A 116 11.10 -7.00 -0.67
CA THR A 116 10.21 -5.96 -1.18
C THR A 116 10.90 -5.18 -2.28
N SER A 117 10.32 -5.16 -3.48
CA SER A 117 10.77 -4.36 -4.61
C SER A 117 9.82 -3.17 -4.77
N VAL A 118 10.36 -1.95 -4.64
CA VAL A 118 9.63 -0.68 -4.74
C VAL A 118 9.97 0.01 -6.07
N GLY A 119 8.95 0.48 -6.75
CA GLY A 119 9.12 1.23 -8.00
C GLY A 119 7.95 2.14 -8.33
N PRO A 120 8.11 3.05 -9.29
CA PRO A 120 7.00 3.87 -9.78
C PRO A 120 5.95 2.96 -10.43
N ASP A 121 4.69 3.14 -10.03
CA ASP A 121 3.54 2.41 -10.58
C ASP A 121 2.75 3.28 -11.57
N ALA A 122 2.59 4.58 -11.28
CA ALA A 122 1.99 5.55 -12.18
C ALA A 122 2.57 6.94 -11.95
N THR A 123 2.69 7.71 -13.02
CA THR A 123 3.03 9.13 -12.95
C THR A 123 1.84 9.93 -13.42
N LEU A 124 1.31 10.77 -12.54
CA LEU A 124 0.20 11.66 -12.85
C LEU A 124 0.77 13.04 -13.14
N VAL A 125 0.53 13.52 -14.35
CA VAL A 125 0.84 14.89 -14.74
C VAL A 125 -0.46 15.69 -14.68
N GLN A 126 -0.58 16.58 -13.70
CA GLN A 126 -1.68 17.55 -13.66
C GLN A 126 -1.25 18.77 -14.47
N PRO A 127 -1.87 19.04 -15.63
CA PRO A 127 -1.59 20.27 -16.36
C PRO A 127 -1.97 21.48 -15.49
N GLY A 128 -1.08 22.47 -15.44
CA GLY A 128 -1.37 23.73 -14.75
C GLY A 128 -2.55 24.46 -15.39
N PRO A 129 -3.08 25.48 -14.72
CA PRO A 129 -4.17 26.29 -15.27
C PRO A 129 -3.76 26.87 -16.63
N SER A 130 -4.60 26.68 -17.65
CA SER A 130 -4.40 27.24 -19.00
C SER A 130 -5.37 28.38 -19.22
N ILE A 131 -4.89 29.52 -19.74
CA ILE A 131 -5.77 30.56 -20.25
C ILE A 131 -5.92 30.34 -21.74
N GLY A 132 -7.15 30.06 -22.16
CA GLY A 132 -7.53 30.04 -23.56
C GLY A 132 -7.81 31.47 -24.03
N VAL A 133 -6.99 32.02 -24.93
CA VAL A 133 -7.32 33.26 -25.62
C VAL A 133 -8.07 32.88 -26.91
N GLY A 134 -9.39 32.92 -26.83
CA GLY A 134 -10.24 32.79 -28.01
C GLY A 134 -10.42 34.18 -28.68
N LEU A 135 -9.88 34.38 -29.84
CA LEU A 135 -10.25 35.51 -30.69
C LEU A 135 -11.61 35.17 -31.33
N GLY A 136 -12.68 35.49 -30.59
CA GLY A 136 -14.05 35.38 -31.07
C GLY A 136 -14.38 36.61 -31.93
N GLY A 137 -14.40 36.48 -33.23
CA GLY A 137 -15.01 37.45 -34.12
C GLY A 137 -16.53 37.36 -34.02
N PHE A 138 -17.21 38.47 -33.67
CA PHE A 138 -18.66 38.60 -33.75
C PHE A 138 -19.06 38.67 -35.23
N GLY A 139 -19.34 37.56 -35.86
CA GLY A 139 -19.84 37.49 -37.22
C GLY A 139 -20.81 36.30 -37.36
N ARG A 140 -21.96 36.58 -37.99
CA ARG A 140 -23.06 35.65 -38.28
C ARG A 140 -22.66 34.57 -39.30
N SER A 141 -21.71 33.70 -38.97
CA SER A 141 -21.50 32.46 -39.76
C SER A 141 -20.63 31.50 -38.94
N VAL A 142 -20.96 30.23 -39.03
CA VAL A 142 -20.27 29.11 -38.41
C VAL A 142 -18.78 29.13 -38.81
N GLY A 143 -17.95 29.61 -37.90
CA GLY A 143 -16.50 29.62 -38.08
C GLY A 143 -15.83 28.93 -36.90
N GLY A 144 -15.08 27.85 -37.19
CA GLY A 144 -14.24 27.17 -36.20
C GLY A 144 -13.21 28.15 -35.65
N GLY A 145 -13.35 28.52 -34.40
CA GLY A 145 -12.36 29.32 -33.68
C GLY A 145 -11.16 28.45 -33.32
N VAL A 146 -9.98 28.83 -33.78
CA VAL A 146 -8.73 28.23 -33.32
C VAL A 146 -8.37 28.88 -31.99
N GLY A 147 -8.65 28.19 -30.88
CA GLY A 147 -8.24 28.63 -29.55
C GLY A 147 -6.81 28.18 -29.28
N ILE A 148 -5.89 29.12 -29.01
CA ILE A 148 -4.56 28.77 -28.51
C ILE A 148 -4.64 28.75 -26.99
N SER A 149 -4.46 27.59 -26.36
CA SER A 149 -4.34 27.46 -24.92
C SER A 149 -2.87 27.58 -24.54
N LEU A 150 -2.53 28.66 -23.83
CA LEU A 150 -1.19 28.81 -23.26
C LEU A 150 -1.23 28.36 -21.79
N PRO A 151 -0.41 27.36 -21.41
CA PRO A 151 -0.30 26.96 -20.01
C PRO A 151 0.38 28.08 -19.23
N ILE A 152 -0.29 28.61 -18.21
CA ILE A 152 0.27 29.58 -17.26
C ILE A 152 0.47 28.85 -15.94
N GLY A 153 1.72 28.47 -15.68
CA GLY A 153 2.10 27.80 -14.45
C GLY A 153 2.64 26.38 -14.69
N GLY A 154 3.60 25.98 -13.88
CA GLY A 154 4.16 24.64 -13.91
C GLY A 154 3.09 23.62 -13.51
N GLY A 155 2.85 22.61 -14.34
CA GLY A 155 2.05 21.45 -13.96
C GLY A 155 2.71 20.74 -12.79
N LYS A 156 1.91 20.18 -11.86
CA LYS A 156 2.41 19.27 -10.83
C LYS A 156 2.54 17.87 -11.41
N THR A 157 3.71 17.29 -11.23
CA THR A 157 3.93 15.88 -11.51
C THR A 157 4.02 15.14 -10.18
N SER A 158 3.08 14.24 -9.91
CA SER A 158 3.14 13.36 -8.75
C SER A 158 3.34 11.92 -9.21
N THR A 159 4.23 11.19 -8.53
CA THR A 159 4.51 9.79 -8.82
C THR A 159 3.88 8.91 -7.75
N ALA A 160 3.00 8.01 -8.15
CA ALA A 160 2.51 6.96 -7.29
C ALA A 160 3.51 5.80 -7.31
N TYR A 161 3.89 5.31 -6.14
CA TYR A 161 4.74 4.15 -5.98
C TYR A 161 3.92 2.90 -5.73
N GLY A 162 4.43 1.78 -6.23
CA GLY A 162 3.94 0.44 -5.92
C GLY A 162 5.05 -0.42 -5.35
N ALA A 163 4.67 -1.47 -4.62
CA ALA A 163 5.60 -2.46 -4.15
C ALA A 163 5.11 -3.88 -4.44
N ASN A 164 6.06 -4.76 -4.76
CA ASN A 164 5.85 -6.19 -4.78
C ASN A 164 6.64 -6.80 -3.61
N SER A 165 5.93 -7.38 -2.65
CA SER A 165 6.50 -8.01 -1.48
C SER A 165 6.30 -9.51 -1.53
N GLN A 166 7.30 -10.28 -1.10
CA GLN A 166 7.26 -11.73 -1.09
C GLN A 166 7.97 -12.35 0.11
N LEU A 167 7.48 -13.52 0.52
CA LEU A 167 8.12 -14.42 1.47
C LEU A 167 8.57 -15.66 0.73
N THR A 168 9.84 -16.03 0.88
CA THR A 168 10.42 -17.25 0.30
C THR A 168 11.05 -18.09 1.40
N ASP A 169 10.67 -19.37 1.48
CA ASP A 169 11.26 -20.31 2.42
C ASP A 169 12.72 -20.61 2.06
N VAL A 170 13.62 -20.50 3.03
CA VAL A 170 15.06 -20.66 2.80
C VAL A 170 15.45 -22.12 2.58
N ALA A 171 14.73 -23.05 3.20
CA ALA A 171 15.06 -24.49 3.13
C ALA A 171 14.71 -25.07 1.75
N SER A 172 13.52 -24.78 1.26
CA SER A 172 13.00 -25.30 -0.02
C SER A 172 13.21 -24.35 -1.20
N ALA A 173 13.62 -23.11 -0.97
CA ALA A 173 13.69 -22.03 -1.95
C ALA A 173 12.34 -21.74 -2.65
N ARG A 174 11.22 -22.07 -2.01
CA ARG A 174 9.88 -21.90 -2.58
C ARG A 174 9.24 -20.61 -2.11
N LEU A 175 8.51 -19.97 -3.02
CA LEU A 175 7.66 -18.84 -2.69
C LEU A 175 6.52 -19.29 -1.79
N MET A 176 6.42 -18.69 -0.60
CA MET A 176 5.37 -18.95 0.37
C MET A 176 4.18 -18.02 0.17
N TRP A 177 4.47 -16.75 -0.10
CA TRP A 177 3.48 -15.69 -0.21
C TRP A 177 4.01 -14.53 -1.05
N THR A 178 3.13 -13.86 -1.75
CA THR A 178 3.41 -12.59 -2.43
C THR A 178 2.20 -11.68 -2.41
N ALA A 179 2.45 -10.36 -2.39
CA ALA A 179 1.42 -9.36 -2.58
C ALA A 179 1.95 -8.16 -3.35
N LYS A 180 1.08 -7.59 -4.18
CA LYS A 180 1.28 -6.29 -4.80
C LYS A 180 0.50 -5.24 -4.00
N THR A 181 1.18 -4.18 -3.59
CA THR A 181 0.60 -3.03 -2.90
C THR A 181 0.78 -1.77 -3.73
N ARG A 182 -0.15 -0.83 -3.59
CA ARG A 182 -0.11 0.48 -4.23
C ARG A 182 -0.40 1.56 -3.21
N ALA A 183 0.39 2.62 -3.22
CA ALA A 183 0.13 3.82 -2.44
C ALA A 183 -0.65 4.85 -3.27
N PRO A 184 -1.50 5.68 -2.64
CA PRO A 184 -1.99 6.88 -3.28
C PRO A 184 -0.83 7.76 -3.72
N SER A 185 -1.00 8.52 -4.80
CA SER A 185 0.01 9.50 -5.22
C SER A 185 0.15 10.58 -4.15
N ASP A 186 1.37 10.78 -3.68
CA ASP A 186 1.76 11.78 -2.69
C ASP A 186 3.04 12.45 -3.19
N ASP A 187 3.32 13.66 -2.71
CA ASP A 187 4.56 14.37 -3.01
C ASP A 187 5.74 13.79 -2.20
N ASP A 188 5.47 13.05 -1.11
CA ASP A 188 6.48 12.38 -0.28
C ASP A 188 6.60 10.88 -0.62
N ALA A 189 7.61 10.55 -1.42
CA ALA A 189 7.92 9.16 -1.79
C ALA A 189 8.25 8.29 -0.56
N ASN A 190 8.87 8.84 0.49
CA ASN A 190 9.20 8.09 1.70
C ASN A 190 7.95 7.72 2.50
N ALA A 191 6.97 8.62 2.57
CA ALA A 191 5.67 8.33 3.19
C ALA A 191 4.93 7.22 2.41
N GLN A 192 4.95 7.28 1.08
CA GLN A 192 4.38 6.23 0.22
C GLN A 192 5.03 4.87 0.49
N VAL A 193 6.38 4.80 0.51
CA VAL A 193 7.11 3.55 0.76
C VAL A 193 6.77 2.99 2.14
N ALA A 194 6.69 3.84 3.16
CA ALA A 194 6.32 3.40 4.51
C ALA A 194 4.92 2.76 4.54
N GLU A 195 3.94 3.32 3.85
CA GLU A 195 2.59 2.79 3.79
C GLU A 195 2.50 1.49 2.97
N LEU A 196 3.25 1.40 1.85
CA LEU A 196 3.35 0.18 1.03
C LEU A 196 3.85 -1.00 1.87
N VAL A 197 4.95 -0.80 2.60
CA VAL A 197 5.57 -1.84 3.42
C VAL A 197 4.66 -2.25 4.57
N LYS A 198 4.08 -1.29 5.30
CA LYS A 198 3.12 -1.54 6.38
C LYS A 198 1.94 -2.38 5.89
N SER A 199 1.39 -2.01 4.74
CA SER A 199 0.26 -2.72 4.12
C SER A 199 0.64 -4.14 3.72
N ALA A 200 1.84 -4.35 3.17
CA ALA A 200 2.34 -5.68 2.80
C ALA A 200 2.54 -6.57 4.03
N VAL A 201 3.18 -6.06 5.10
CA VAL A 201 3.39 -6.85 6.34
C VAL A 201 2.04 -7.18 6.99
N ALA A 202 1.11 -6.22 7.03
CA ALA A 202 -0.24 -6.47 7.54
C ALA A 202 -0.99 -7.53 6.72
N ALA A 203 -0.81 -7.55 5.40
CA ALA A 203 -1.41 -8.56 4.52
C ALA A 203 -0.82 -9.96 4.77
N ALA A 204 0.50 -10.08 4.93
CA ALA A 204 1.15 -11.33 5.31
C ALA A 204 0.71 -11.83 6.69
N GLY A 205 0.50 -10.90 7.65
CA GLY A 205 -0.08 -11.22 8.96
C GLY A 205 -1.50 -11.77 8.84
N LYS A 206 -2.36 -11.16 8.03
CA LYS A 206 -3.72 -11.65 7.75
C LYS A 206 -3.72 -13.01 7.04
N ALA A 207 -2.70 -13.29 6.23
CA ALA A 207 -2.51 -14.59 5.59
C ALA A 207 -2.00 -15.69 6.55
N GLY A 208 -1.72 -15.35 7.82
CA GLY A 208 -1.36 -16.30 8.88
C GLY A 208 0.14 -16.55 9.06
N PHE A 209 1.01 -15.72 8.45
CA PHE A 209 2.45 -15.86 8.61
C PHE A 209 3.00 -15.23 9.89
N PHE A 210 2.24 -14.32 10.52
CA PHE A 210 2.65 -13.63 11.75
C PHE A 210 1.59 -13.61 12.84
#